data_7d98835f86de52a6d5d7718d41cdd597
#
_entry.id   7d98835f86de52a6d5d7718d41cdd597
#
_cell.length_a   1.000
_cell.length_b   1.000
_cell.length_c   1.000
_cell.angle_alpha   90.00
_cell.angle_beta   90.00
_cell.angle_gamma   90.00
#
_symmetry.space_group_name_H-M   'P 1'
#
loop_
_entity.id
_entity.type
_entity.pdbx_description
1 polymer ?
#
loop_
_entity_poly.entity_id
_entity_poly.type
_entity_poly.pdbx_seq_one_letter_code
_entity_poly.pdbx_strand_id
1 'polypeptide(L)'
;MSKTLPLLLMTSALALAACSGKSKDDVASPSTNPALAVPNGPPAVANPTVGGVPMMATRTIVDNASAAPNLSTLVAAVKAADLVGTLSGPGPFTVFAPTNDAFGRLAPGMVDTLLKPENKASLTKVLTYHVVAGAITADDLRQRIAAGGGTATLTTVEGDPITATLVGAVIALTDVNGNKSYIETADVRQSNGVVHVVNGVIVPKLS
;
A
#
# COMPACT_ATOMS: atom_id res chain seq x y z
N MET A 1 -35.38 -42.79 -4.62
CA MET A 1 -36.65 -42.33 -5.22
C MET A 1 -36.35 -41.29 -6.25
N SER A 2 -36.39 -41.71 -7.49
CA SER A 2 -36.13 -40.92 -8.70
C SER A 2 -37.27 -39.94 -8.94
N LYS A 3 -36.97 -38.75 -9.46
CA LYS A 3 -37.88 -38.01 -10.37
C LYS A 3 -37.07 -37.15 -11.35
N THR A 4 -37.23 -37.56 -12.55
CA THR A 4 -36.81 -37.14 -13.87
C THR A 4 -37.40 -35.80 -14.33
N LEU A 5 -36.60 -35.09 -15.13
CA LEU A 5 -36.78 -34.13 -16.22
C LEU A 5 -38.22 -33.84 -16.74
N PRO A 6 -38.47 -32.66 -17.42
CA PRO A 6 -38.19 -32.61 -18.85
C PRO A 6 -37.65 -31.27 -19.41
N LEU A 7 -36.84 -31.45 -20.42
CA LEU A 7 -36.48 -30.69 -21.61
C LEU A 7 -37.66 -29.98 -22.29
N LEU A 8 -37.50 -28.68 -22.64
CA LEU A 8 -38.33 -28.03 -23.64
C LEU A 8 -37.43 -27.23 -24.60
N LEU A 9 -37.29 -27.77 -25.78
CA LEU A 9 -36.82 -27.09 -27.00
C LEU A 9 -37.94 -26.14 -27.49
N MET A 10 -37.59 -24.92 -27.91
CA MET A 10 -38.34 -24.16 -28.89
C MET A 10 -37.38 -23.42 -29.82
N THR A 11 -37.39 -23.84 -31.05
CA THR A 11 -36.82 -23.26 -32.28
C THR A 11 -37.74 -22.20 -32.84
N SER A 12 -37.20 -21.20 -33.52
CA SER A 12 -37.70 -20.42 -34.69
C SER A 12 -37.29 -18.96 -34.57
N ALA A 13 -36.93 -18.18 -35.55
CA ALA A 13 -36.67 -18.30 -36.97
C ALA A 13 -36.11 -16.92 -37.43
N LEU A 14 -35.27 -16.99 -38.34
CA LEU A 14 -34.78 -16.07 -39.38
C LEU A 14 -35.68 -14.87 -39.73
N ALA A 15 -35.09 -13.65 -39.83
CA ALA A 15 -35.50 -12.61 -40.80
C ALA A 15 -34.30 -11.70 -41.14
N LEU A 16 -33.82 -11.82 -42.38
CA LEU A 16 -32.99 -10.85 -43.09
C LEU A 16 -33.82 -9.63 -43.45
N ALA A 17 -33.30 -8.43 -43.30
CA ALA A 17 -33.63 -7.29 -44.12
C ALA A 17 -32.39 -6.41 -44.34
N ALA A 18 -31.90 -6.45 -45.53
CA ALA A 18 -30.96 -5.51 -46.10
C ALA A 18 -31.68 -4.22 -46.48
N CYS A 19 -31.13 -3.07 -46.20
CA CYS A 19 -31.39 -1.85 -46.96
C CYS A 19 -30.12 -1.01 -47.03
N SER A 20 -29.63 -0.93 -48.26
CA SER A 20 -28.59 -0.03 -48.78
C SER A 20 -29.12 1.41 -48.77
N GLY A 21 -28.32 2.35 -48.33
CA GLY A 21 -28.60 3.79 -48.42
C GLY A 21 -27.26 4.56 -48.44
N LYS A 22 -26.83 4.84 -49.64
CA LYS A 22 -25.65 5.67 -49.97
C LYS A 22 -26.09 7.12 -50.01
N SER A 23 -25.48 7.99 -49.23
CA SER A 23 -25.49 9.43 -49.47
C SER A 23 -24.15 10.02 -49.07
N LYS A 24 -23.60 10.76 -50.03
CA LYS A 24 -22.37 11.49 -50.04
C LYS A 24 -22.49 12.82 -49.30
N ASP A 25 -21.27 13.31 -48.95
CA ASP A 25 -20.85 14.70 -48.81
C ASP A 25 -21.36 15.46 -47.55
N ASP A 26 -20.46 15.79 -46.63
CA ASP A 26 -19.77 17.08 -46.54
C ASP A 26 -18.83 17.14 -45.30
N VAL A 27 -17.60 17.38 -45.60
CA VAL A 27 -16.59 18.38 -45.18
C VAL A 27 -16.57 18.77 -43.70
N ALA A 28 -15.38 18.52 -43.16
CA ALA A 28 -14.58 19.34 -42.22
C ALA A 28 -14.96 19.37 -40.73
N SER A 29 -14.19 18.72 -39.94
CA SER A 29 -13.11 19.32 -39.11
C SER A 29 -12.48 18.24 -38.23
N PRO A 30 -11.17 18.18 -38.11
CA PRO A 30 -10.53 17.19 -37.26
C PRO A 30 -10.59 17.67 -35.82
N SER A 31 -11.52 17.15 -35.07
CA SER A 31 -11.45 17.19 -33.62
C SER A 31 -10.51 16.07 -33.21
N THR A 32 -9.25 16.41 -33.11
CA THR A 32 -8.20 15.58 -32.53
C THR A 32 -8.46 15.46 -31.04
N ASN A 33 -9.28 14.49 -30.68
CA ASN A 33 -9.26 13.95 -29.33
C ASN A 33 -8.35 12.71 -29.38
N PRO A 34 -7.13 12.77 -28.84
CA PRO A 34 -6.33 11.58 -28.76
C PRO A 34 -7.03 10.63 -27.80
N ALA A 35 -7.60 9.61 -28.44
CA ALA A 35 -8.27 8.49 -27.81
C ALA A 35 -7.54 8.03 -26.56
N LEU A 36 -8.32 8.00 -25.49
CA LEU A 36 -8.15 7.12 -24.38
C LEU A 36 -7.88 5.70 -24.89
N ALA A 37 -6.61 5.36 -25.03
CA ALA A 37 -6.20 3.98 -25.09
C ALA A 37 -6.54 3.40 -23.73
N VAL A 38 -7.66 2.69 -23.66
CA VAL A 38 -8.01 1.84 -22.50
C VAL A 38 -7.07 0.65 -22.58
N PRO A 39 -6.07 0.53 -21.70
CA PRO A 39 -5.33 -0.72 -21.62
C PRO A 39 -6.30 -1.75 -21.04
N ASN A 40 -6.60 -2.79 -21.81
CA ASN A 40 -7.25 -4.02 -21.37
C ASN A 40 -6.30 -4.77 -20.42
N GLY A 41 -6.07 -4.21 -19.24
CA GLY A 41 -5.50 -4.87 -18.10
C GLY A 41 -6.61 -5.14 -17.07
N PRO A 42 -6.46 -6.13 -16.16
CA PRO A 42 -7.37 -6.26 -15.03
C PRO A 42 -7.47 -4.91 -14.34
N PRO A 43 -8.64 -4.54 -13.75
CA PRO A 43 -8.85 -3.22 -13.17
C PRO A 43 -7.70 -2.94 -12.22
N ALA A 44 -6.90 -1.93 -12.55
CA ALA A 44 -5.85 -1.49 -11.68
C ALA A 44 -6.53 -1.09 -10.37
N VAL A 45 -6.29 -1.87 -9.32
CA VAL A 45 -6.77 -1.53 -7.99
C VAL A 45 -6.19 -0.15 -7.71
N ALA A 46 -7.07 0.85 -7.70
CA ALA A 46 -6.64 2.22 -7.51
C ALA A 46 -5.91 2.31 -6.17
N ASN A 47 -4.65 2.72 -6.20
CA ASN A 47 -3.92 2.94 -4.96
C ASN A 47 -4.62 4.01 -4.12
N PRO A 48 -4.67 3.84 -2.80
CA PRO A 48 -5.23 4.84 -1.92
C PRO A 48 -4.42 6.16 -1.99
N THR A 49 -5.08 7.25 -1.64
CA THR A 49 -4.43 8.54 -1.45
C THR A 49 -3.78 8.61 -0.06
N VAL A 50 -2.60 9.19 0.02
CA VAL A 50 -1.88 9.43 1.28
C VAL A 50 -1.58 10.92 1.40
N GLY A 51 -2.04 11.55 2.47
CA GLY A 51 -1.91 12.99 2.64
C GLY A 51 -2.60 13.81 1.54
N GLY A 52 -3.68 13.29 0.94
CA GLY A 52 -4.38 13.95 -0.17
C GLY A 52 -3.72 13.76 -1.55
N VAL A 53 -2.61 13.03 -1.63
CA VAL A 53 -1.88 12.77 -2.88
C VAL A 53 -2.13 11.33 -3.34
N PRO A 54 -2.51 11.10 -4.60
CA PRO A 54 -2.67 9.76 -5.15
C PRO A 54 -1.29 9.07 -5.25
N MET A 55 -1.20 7.88 -4.71
CA MET A 55 0.02 7.06 -4.77
C MET A 55 0.07 6.28 -6.08
N MET A 56 1.22 6.25 -6.71
CA MET A 56 1.39 5.54 -7.98
C MET A 56 2.11 4.21 -7.77
N ALA A 57 1.51 3.10 -8.22
CA ALA A 57 2.11 1.78 -8.11
C ALA A 57 3.40 1.62 -8.95
N THR A 58 3.63 2.51 -9.89
CA THR A 58 4.83 2.52 -10.75
C THR A 58 6.03 3.24 -10.13
N ARG A 59 5.84 3.94 -9.02
CA ARG A 59 6.90 4.65 -8.30
C ARG A 59 7.44 3.80 -7.15
N THR A 60 8.66 4.12 -6.72
CA THR A 60 9.25 3.49 -5.53
C THR A 60 8.59 4.01 -4.24
N ILE A 61 8.82 3.30 -3.15
CA ILE A 61 8.35 3.69 -1.81
C ILE A 61 8.83 5.10 -1.45
N VAL A 62 10.09 5.41 -1.73
CA VAL A 62 10.69 6.72 -1.39
C VAL A 62 10.13 7.85 -2.26
N ASP A 63 9.90 7.60 -3.55
CA ASP A 63 9.33 8.60 -4.47
C ASP A 63 7.91 8.99 -4.08
N ASN A 64 7.08 8.00 -3.77
CA ASN A 64 5.70 8.24 -3.33
C ASN A 64 5.65 8.89 -1.94
N ALA A 65 6.46 8.42 -0.99
CA ALA A 65 6.55 9.02 0.34
C ALA A 65 6.97 10.49 0.26
N SER A 66 7.90 10.82 -0.65
CA SER A 66 8.37 12.21 -0.86
C SER A 66 7.28 13.13 -1.43
N ALA A 67 6.29 12.58 -2.14
CA ALA A 67 5.15 13.32 -2.65
C ALA A 67 4.05 13.53 -1.59
N ALA A 68 4.03 12.75 -0.52
CA ALA A 68 3.03 12.78 0.53
C ALA A 68 3.40 13.79 1.64
N PRO A 69 2.66 14.90 1.82
CA PRO A 69 3.01 15.93 2.80
C PRO A 69 2.95 15.44 4.25
N ASN A 70 2.09 14.46 4.53
CA ASN A 70 1.94 13.86 5.86
C ASN A 70 3.03 12.83 6.21
N LEU A 71 3.96 12.53 5.30
CA LEU A 71 5.12 11.64 5.49
C LEU A 71 6.46 12.38 5.44
N SER A 72 6.45 13.72 5.46
CA SER A 72 7.65 14.54 5.31
C SER A 72 8.71 14.27 6.39
N THR A 73 8.29 14.05 7.64
CA THR A 73 9.17 13.69 8.75
C THR A 73 9.84 12.33 8.52
N LEU A 74 9.07 11.34 8.04
CA LEU A 74 9.61 10.03 7.68
C LEU A 74 10.67 10.13 6.58
N VAL A 75 10.39 10.91 5.54
CA VAL A 75 11.35 11.13 4.43
C VAL A 75 12.62 11.82 4.92
N ALA A 76 12.51 12.81 5.81
CA ALA A 76 13.66 13.45 6.42
C ALA A 76 14.49 12.44 7.24
N ALA A 77 13.82 11.57 8.01
CA ALA A 77 14.46 10.52 8.79
C ALA A 77 15.18 9.50 7.90
N VAL A 78 14.56 9.04 6.82
CA VAL A 78 15.16 8.09 5.85
C VAL A 78 16.40 8.70 5.18
N LYS A 79 16.36 9.99 4.84
CA LYS A 79 17.53 10.73 4.29
C LYS A 79 18.63 10.86 5.32
N ALA A 80 18.31 11.23 6.56
CA ALA A 80 19.29 11.38 7.64
C ALA A 80 19.97 10.03 8.00
N ALA A 81 19.24 8.92 7.91
CA ALA A 81 19.77 7.57 8.11
C ALA A 81 20.53 7.01 6.91
N ASP A 82 20.49 7.69 5.74
CA ASP A 82 21.08 7.21 4.48
C ASP A 82 20.47 5.89 3.95
N LEU A 83 19.18 5.69 4.23
CA LEU A 83 18.44 4.49 3.85
C LEU A 83 17.68 4.65 2.53
N VAL A 84 17.80 5.79 1.85
CA VAL A 84 17.13 6.05 0.57
C VAL A 84 17.48 4.97 -0.46
N GLY A 85 18.76 4.63 -0.59
CA GLY A 85 19.22 3.59 -1.52
C GLY A 85 18.66 2.21 -1.19
N THR A 86 18.63 1.85 0.09
CA THR A 86 18.10 0.56 0.57
C THR A 86 16.59 0.44 0.29
N LEU A 87 15.82 1.49 0.60
CA LEU A 87 14.35 1.50 0.39
C LEU A 87 13.93 1.74 -1.06
N SER A 88 14.84 2.19 -1.91
CA SER A 88 14.66 2.29 -3.38
C SER A 88 15.15 1.04 -4.11
N GLY A 89 15.79 0.12 -3.41
CA GLY A 89 16.33 -1.12 -3.97
C GLY A 89 15.25 -2.09 -4.45
N PRO A 90 15.70 -3.19 -5.08
CA PRO A 90 14.78 -4.24 -5.52
C PRO A 90 14.14 -4.92 -4.31
N GLY A 91 12.82 -4.73 -4.16
CA GLY A 91 12.01 -5.38 -3.14
C GLY A 91 11.81 -6.87 -3.40
N PRO A 92 10.74 -7.43 -2.89
CA PRO A 92 9.61 -6.73 -2.27
C PRO A 92 9.83 -6.38 -0.79
N PHE A 93 9.36 -5.19 -0.40
CA PHE A 93 9.36 -4.73 0.99
C PHE A 93 7.95 -4.39 1.45
N THR A 94 7.69 -4.56 2.74
CA THR A 94 6.53 -3.99 3.41
C THR A 94 7.01 -2.92 4.38
N VAL A 95 6.55 -1.69 4.20
CA VAL A 95 6.95 -0.57 5.05
C VAL A 95 5.75 -0.05 5.83
N PHE A 96 5.89 0.00 7.15
CA PHE A 96 4.95 0.66 8.03
C PHE A 96 5.36 2.13 8.18
N ALA A 97 4.69 3.02 7.44
CA ALA A 97 5.03 4.44 7.33
C ALA A 97 4.29 5.27 8.39
N PRO A 98 4.96 5.73 9.45
CA PRO A 98 4.34 6.62 10.42
C PRO A 98 4.11 8.01 9.83
N THR A 99 2.94 8.59 10.11
CA THR A 99 2.61 9.97 9.73
C THR A 99 3.38 11.00 10.57
N ASN A 100 3.37 12.26 10.14
CA ASN A 100 3.93 13.35 10.93
C ASN A 100 3.29 13.42 12.33
N ASP A 101 1.97 13.17 12.41
CA ASP A 101 1.24 13.11 13.69
C ASP A 101 1.71 11.95 14.58
N ALA A 102 2.09 10.82 13.96
CA ALA A 102 2.68 9.69 14.68
C ALA A 102 4.00 10.08 15.37
N PHE A 103 4.84 10.84 14.69
CA PHE A 103 6.06 11.38 15.26
C PHE A 103 5.77 12.43 16.36
N GLY A 104 4.72 13.24 16.21
CA GLY A 104 4.29 14.21 17.20
C GLY A 104 3.81 13.58 18.52
N ARG A 105 3.46 12.30 18.51
CA ARG A 105 3.06 11.54 19.72
C ARG A 105 4.26 10.98 20.50
N LEU A 106 5.45 10.99 19.93
CA LEU A 106 6.67 10.66 20.65
C LEU A 106 6.96 11.73 21.72
N ALA A 107 7.78 11.38 22.70
CA ALA A 107 8.18 12.34 23.72
C ALA A 107 8.78 13.61 23.08
N PRO A 108 8.46 14.81 23.61
CA PRO A 108 8.98 16.06 23.07
C PRO A 108 10.50 16.05 22.93
N GLY A 109 11.01 16.43 21.76
CA GLY A 109 12.45 16.42 21.45
C GLY A 109 13.03 15.05 21.08
N MET A 110 12.25 13.95 21.14
CA MET A 110 12.71 12.62 20.75
C MET A 110 13.05 12.57 19.26
N VAL A 111 12.19 13.16 18.42
CA VAL A 111 12.39 13.20 16.95
C VAL A 111 13.64 14.00 16.62
N ASP A 112 13.81 15.18 17.22
CA ASP A 112 14.99 16.04 17.00
C ASP A 112 16.26 15.33 17.46
N THR A 113 16.18 14.59 18.57
CA THR A 113 17.30 13.80 19.09
C THR A 113 17.65 12.65 18.13
N LEU A 114 16.67 11.93 17.61
CA LEU A 114 16.89 10.83 16.65
C LEU A 114 17.45 11.32 15.31
N LEU A 115 17.08 12.53 14.88
CA LEU A 115 17.56 13.13 13.63
C LEU A 115 18.99 13.67 13.72
N LYS A 116 19.58 13.75 14.91
CA LYS A 116 20.95 14.19 15.06
C LYS A 116 21.95 13.17 14.47
N PRO A 117 23.04 13.64 13.85
CA PRO A 117 24.03 12.76 13.23
C PRO A 117 24.64 11.72 14.20
N GLU A 118 24.78 12.09 15.46
CA GLU A 118 25.28 11.23 16.55
C GLU A 118 24.37 10.04 16.84
N ASN A 119 23.07 10.17 16.53
CA ASN A 119 22.06 9.13 16.75
C ASN A 119 21.66 8.38 15.47
N LYS A 120 22.44 8.54 14.38
CA LYS A 120 22.18 7.88 13.10
C LYS A 120 21.99 6.37 13.24
N ALA A 121 22.77 5.71 14.09
CA ALA A 121 22.64 4.27 14.34
C ALA A 121 21.27 3.89 14.94
N SER A 122 20.82 4.64 15.94
CA SER A 122 19.50 4.45 16.56
C SER A 122 18.36 4.76 15.57
N LEU A 123 18.51 5.82 14.78
CA LEU A 123 17.55 6.17 13.73
C LEU A 123 17.46 5.07 12.67
N THR A 124 18.60 4.52 12.24
CA THR A 124 18.65 3.40 11.30
C THR A 124 17.91 2.18 11.86
N LYS A 125 18.16 1.83 13.13
CA LYS A 125 17.45 0.73 13.81
C LYS A 125 15.93 0.94 13.82
N VAL A 126 15.48 2.13 14.21
CA VAL A 126 14.05 2.47 14.22
C VAL A 126 13.46 2.36 12.82
N LEU A 127 14.11 2.87 11.79
CA LEU A 127 13.61 2.82 10.42
C LEU A 127 13.62 1.41 9.83
N THR A 128 14.66 0.61 10.08
CA THR A 128 14.71 -0.79 9.64
C THR A 128 13.71 -1.67 10.39
N TYR A 129 13.36 -1.30 11.62
CA TYR A 129 12.28 -1.93 12.38
C TYR A 129 10.90 -1.69 11.77
N HIS A 130 10.69 -0.58 11.06
CA HIS A 130 9.46 -0.31 10.31
C HIS A 130 9.38 -1.06 8.96
N VAL A 131 10.41 -1.81 8.60
CA VAL A 131 10.50 -2.53 7.32
C VAL A 131 10.47 -4.03 7.57
N VAL A 132 9.61 -4.72 6.84
CA VAL A 132 9.51 -6.18 6.81
C VAL A 132 9.84 -6.67 5.41
N ALA A 133 10.63 -7.73 5.29
CA ALA A 133 10.93 -8.34 4.01
C ALA A 133 9.68 -9.05 3.44
N GLY A 134 9.45 -8.86 2.15
CA GLY A 134 8.29 -9.39 1.45
C GLY A 134 7.17 -8.36 1.26
N ALA A 135 6.32 -8.59 0.26
CA ALA A 135 5.11 -7.80 0.03
C ALA A 135 3.96 -8.44 0.82
N ILE A 136 3.58 -7.86 1.93
CA ILE A 136 2.52 -8.33 2.81
C ILE A 136 1.35 -7.35 2.70
N THR A 137 0.21 -7.82 2.21
CA THR A 137 -1.01 -7.02 2.14
C THR A 137 -1.78 -7.04 3.48
N ALA A 138 -2.75 -6.16 3.63
CA ALA A 138 -3.63 -6.16 4.80
C ALA A 138 -4.44 -7.48 4.91
N ASP A 139 -4.79 -8.08 3.78
CA ASP A 139 -5.47 -9.36 3.76
C ASP A 139 -4.53 -10.50 4.18
N ASP A 140 -3.27 -10.49 3.75
CA ASP A 140 -2.25 -11.43 4.24
C ASP A 140 -2.05 -11.29 5.75
N LEU A 141 -2.03 -10.05 6.27
CA LEU A 141 -1.93 -9.80 7.70
C LEU A 141 -3.13 -10.37 8.45
N ARG A 142 -4.35 -10.14 7.96
CA ARG A 142 -5.57 -10.71 8.57
C ARG A 142 -5.56 -12.23 8.58
N GLN A 143 -5.16 -12.85 7.47
CA GLN A 143 -5.04 -14.32 7.38
C GLN A 143 -4.01 -14.85 8.36
N ARG A 144 -2.83 -14.24 8.45
CA ARG A 144 -1.79 -14.62 9.41
C ARG A 144 -2.25 -14.47 10.86
N ILE A 145 -2.96 -13.38 11.17
CA ILE A 145 -3.53 -13.15 12.49
C ILE A 145 -4.57 -14.23 12.82
N ALA A 146 -5.45 -14.56 11.88
CA ALA A 146 -6.45 -15.61 12.06
C ALA A 146 -5.79 -16.99 12.26
N ALA A 147 -4.80 -17.32 11.45
CA ALA A 147 -4.04 -18.58 11.57
C ALA A 147 -3.23 -18.66 12.87
N GLY A 148 -2.75 -17.52 13.37
CA GLY A 148 -1.98 -17.43 14.62
C GLY A 148 -2.83 -17.29 15.88
N GLY A 149 -4.14 -17.60 15.82
CA GLY A 149 -5.02 -17.53 16.99
C GLY A 149 -5.29 -16.12 17.52
N GLY A 150 -5.32 -15.15 16.60
CA GLY A 150 -5.58 -13.73 16.91
C GLY A 150 -4.33 -12.83 16.91
N THR A 151 -3.15 -13.42 16.68
CA THR A 151 -1.88 -12.69 16.60
C THR A 151 -1.04 -13.16 15.44
N ALA A 152 -0.28 -12.26 14.80
CA ALA A 152 0.74 -12.60 13.82
C ALA A 152 2.06 -11.94 14.19
N THR A 153 3.13 -12.69 14.19
CA THR A 153 4.49 -12.16 14.41
C THR A 153 5.14 -11.91 13.06
N LEU A 154 5.64 -10.69 12.87
CA LEU A 154 6.36 -10.25 11.68
C LEU A 154 7.81 -10.00 12.07
N THR A 155 8.75 -10.61 11.35
CA THR A 155 10.17 -10.33 11.54
C THR A 155 10.56 -9.12 10.71
N THR A 156 11.11 -8.12 11.34
CA THR A 156 11.57 -6.90 10.68
C THR A 156 12.97 -7.07 10.07
N VAL A 157 13.36 -6.15 9.22
CA VAL A 157 14.72 -6.12 8.65
C VAL A 157 15.78 -5.84 9.72
N GLU A 158 15.40 -5.17 10.81
CA GLU A 158 16.25 -4.96 11.98
C GLU A 158 16.53 -6.25 12.75
N GLY A 159 15.56 -7.19 12.77
CA GLY A 159 15.64 -8.48 13.43
C GLY A 159 14.64 -8.67 14.57
N ASP A 160 14.22 -7.60 15.22
CA ASP A 160 13.22 -7.65 16.28
C ASP A 160 11.81 -7.88 15.71
N PRO A 161 10.95 -8.64 16.40
CA PRO A 161 9.60 -8.93 15.93
C PRO A 161 8.63 -7.79 16.19
N ILE A 162 7.63 -7.65 15.29
CA ILE A 162 6.42 -6.86 15.51
C ILE A 162 5.26 -7.83 15.63
N THR A 163 4.39 -7.62 16.60
CA THR A 163 3.15 -8.39 16.74
C THR A 163 1.99 -7.64 16.12
N ALA A 164 1.33 -8.24 15.13
CA ALA A 164 0.11 -7.72 14.54
C ALA A 164 -1.11 -8.42 15.15
N THR A 165 -2.13 -7.65 15.48
CA THR A 165 -3.41 -8.12 16.05
C THR A 165 -4.57 -7.41 15.38
N LEU A 166 -5.78 -7.99 15.47
CA LEU A 166 -7.00 -7.30 15.05
C LEU A 166 -7.68 -6.64 16.25
N VAL A 167 -7.97 -5.35 16.13
CA VAL A 167 -8.78 -4.59 17.07
C VAL A 167 -10.04 -4.11 16.33
N GLY A 168 -11.11 -4.88 16.42
CA GLY A 168 -12.26 -4.73 15.54
C GLY A 168 -11.89 -5.03 14.09
N ALA A 169 -12.04 -4.05 13.20
CA ALA A 169 -11.68 -4.16 11.78
C ALA A 169 -10.26 -3.63 11.46
N VAL A 170 -9.59 -3.02 12.45
CA VAL A 170 -8.29 -2.35 12.26
C VAL A 170 -7.16 -3.26 12.70
N ILE A 171 -6.08 -3.25 11.95
CA ILE A 171 -4.85 -3.98 12.32
C ILE A 171 -4.04 -3.08 13.25
N ALA A 172 -3.75 -3.59 14.43
CA ALA A 172 -2.86 -2.99 15.40
C ALA A 172 -1.50 -3.69 15.38
N LEU A 173 -0.46 -2.91 15.36
CA LEU A 173 0.93 -3.36 15.47
C LEU A 173 1.41 -3.06 16.88
N THR A 174 2.00 -4.04 17.53
CA THR A 174 2.58 -3.88 18.87
C THR A 174 4.08 -4.13 18.77
N ASP A 175 4.87 -3.18 19.26
CA ASP A 175 6.31 -3.29 19.29
C ASP A 175 6.80 -4.12 20.52
N VAL A 176 8.10 -4.35 20.60
CA VAL A 176 8.72 -5.10 21.71
C VAL A 176 8.61 -4.41 23.07
N ASN A 177 8.27 -3.12 23.11
CA ASN A 177 8.07 -2.33 24.31
C ASN A 177 6.59 -2.30 24.74
N GLY A 178 5.68 -2.88 23.93
CA GLY A 178 4.24 -2.91 24.18
C GLY A 178 3.49 -1.69 23.63
N ASN A 179 4.15 -0.78 22.91
CA ASN A 179 3.48 0.35 22.27
C ASN A 179 2.65 -0.13 21.08
N LYS A 180 1.46 0.44 20.93
CA LYS A 180 0.52 0.10 19.85
C LYS A 180 0.47 1.19 18.80
N SER A 181 0.47 0.75 17.54
CA SER A 181 0.26 1.58 16.37
C SER A 181 -0.84 0.96 15.51
N TYR A 182 -1.66 1.75 14.87
CA TYR A 182 -2.79 1.27 14.07
C TYR A 182 -2.58 1.63 12.60
N ILE A 183 -2.94 0.71 11.71
CA ILE A 183 -2.90 0.97 10.27
C ILE A 183 -4.11 1.83 9.91
N GLU A 184 -3.85 3.04 9.41
CA GLU A 184 -4.88 3.99 8.94
C GLU A 184 -5.17 3.81 7.44
N THR A 185 -4.11 3.64 6.63
CA THR A 185 -4.22 3.39 5.20
C THR A 185 -3.39 2.16 4.86
N ALA A 186 -4.06 1.11 4.39
CA ALA A 186 -3.42 -0.14 4.02
C ALA A 186 -3.23 -0.25 2.51
N ASP A 187 -2.38 -1.19 2.10
CA ASP A 187 -2.23 -1.66 0.72
C ASP A 187 -1.86 -0.56 -0.29
N VAL A 188 -1.05 0.41 0.12
CA VAL A 188 -0.47 1.39 -0.80
C VAL A 188 0.63 0.69 -1.61
N ARG A 189 0.29 0.23 -2.80
CA ARG A 189 1.18 -0.55 -3.66
C ARG A 189 2.21 0.36 -4.32
N GLN A 190 3.45 -0.14 -4.37
CA GLN A 190 4.61 0.52 -4.96
C GLN A 190 5.31 -0.44 -5.93
N SER A 191 6.21 0.07 -6.76
CA SER A 191 6.97 -0.77 -7.70
C SER A 191 7.89 -1.77 -6.99
N ASN A 192 8.33 -1.47 -5.79
CA ASN A 192 9.24 -2.29 -4.99
C ASN A 192 8.67 -2.76 -3.65
N GLY A 193 7.35 -2.68 -3.45
CA GLY A 193 6.71 -3.20 -2.24
C GLY A 193 5.33 -2.64 -1.92
N VAL A 194 4.94 -2.78 -0.67
CA VAL A 194 3.66 -2.30 -0.14
C VAL A 194 3.92 -1.39 1.07
N VAL A 195 3.19 -0.30 1.15
CA VAL A 195 3.25 0.62 2.30
C VAL A 195 1.92 0.59 3.06
N HIS A 196 2.01 0.50 4.37
CA HIS A 196 0.89 0.68 5.29
C HIS A 196 1.15 1.94 6.12
N VAL A 197 0.28 2.92 6.00
CA VAL A 197 0.38 4.16 6.79
C VAL A 197 -0.14 3.90 8.19
N VAL A 198 0.65 4.27 9.20
CA VAL A 198 0.35 4.01 10.61
C VAL A 198 0.34 5.31 11.42
N ASN A 199 -0.46 5.32 12.48
CA ASN A 199 -0.67 6.50 13.34
C ASN A 199 0.26 6.55 14.56
N GLY A 200 1.19 5.64 14.67
CA GLY A 200 2.19 5.59 15.75
C GLY A 200 3.53 5.10 15.24
N VAL A 201 4.60 5.55 15.86
CA VAL A 201 5.95 5.07 15.61
C VAL A 201 6.18 3.82 16.46
N ILE A 202 6.60 2.73 15.84
CA ILE A 202 7.02 1.51 16.54
C ILE A 202 8.51 1.61 16.82
N VAL A 203 8.92 1.25 18.02
CA VAL A 203 10.30 1.43 18.49
C VAL A 203 10.90 0.07 18.83
N PRO A 204 12.07 -0.28 18.25
CA PRO A 204 12.77 -1.51 18.62
C PRO A 204 13.36 -1.38 20.03
N LYS A 205 13.92 -2.48 20.51
CA LYS A 205 14.70 -2.43 21.75
C LYS A 205 15.99 -1.64 21.52
N LEU A 206 16.03 -0.43 22.05
CA LEU A 206 17.24 0.39 22.03
C LEU A 206 18.10 -0.06 23.23
N SER A 207 19.10 -0.85 22.98
CA SER A 207 20.13 -1.28 23.95
C SER A 207 21.43 -0.53 23.68
#